data_ee7495ac78424c94f338e1919775cc35
#
_entry.id   ee7495ac78424c94f338e1919775cc35
#
_cell.length_a   1.000
_cell.length_b   1.000
_cell.length_c   1.000
_cell.angle_alpha   90.00
_cell.angle_beta   90.00
_cell.angle_gamma   90.00
#
_symmetry.space_group_name_H-M   'P 1'
#
loop_
_entity.id
_entity.type
_entity.pdbx_description
1 polymer ?
#
loop_
_entity_poly.entity_id
_entity_poly.type
_entity_poly.pdbx_seq_one_letter_code
_entity_poly.pdbx_strand_id
1 'polypeptide(L)'
;MSVVCQSSLCPNGNPISRLECPTCNKLGIQGSFFCTQACFKAGWVCKTHKLVHDLVKTSGTAYPDGTYNPFPNFEYTGPLRPVYPLSPKRTLPEHIGRPDYAEDGQPKSELKKAGQPPRILSPEEQDKMRTVCRLGREVLDLAASHIRPGVTTDEIDEVVHNACIERNSYPSPLNYRGFPKSVCTSVNECICHGIPDQRKLREGDIINIDISLYHDGFHADLNETYAVGEIDEESKKLIRVTRECLDDAIALCRPGTLFRDIGKAIEPKARANGCATVRNYTGHGINDLFHGSPSNIPHYAKNKAVGTMKPGMCFTIEPMINLGSNWDTVHWPDNWTATTVDGRRSAQFEETLLITETGVEILTAGKKRDL
;
A
#
# COMPACT_ATOMS: atom_id res chain seq x y z
N MET A 1 16.58 15.17 16.03
CA MET A 1 15.36 14.33 15.98
C MET A 1 14.89 14.05 17.40
N SER A 2 13.63 14.33 17.71
CA SER A 2 13.05 13.99 19.02
C SER A 2 12.74 12.50 19.00
N VAL A 3 13.36 11.74 19.88
CA VAL A 3 13.17 10.30 19.97
C VAL A 3 12.11 10.03 21.02
N VAL A 4 11.01 9.40 20.62
CA VAL A 4 9.88 9.11 21.51
C VAL A 4 9.96 7.70 22.09
N CYS A 5 9.27 7.45 23.20
CA CYS A 5 9.18 6.15 23.85
C CYS A 5 8.57 5.10 22.91
N GLN A 6 9.27 4.00 22.70
CA GLN A 6 8.89 2.89 21.79
C GLN A 6 7.93 1.86 22.41
N SER A 7 7.54 2.03 23.67
CA SER A 7 6.62 1.10 24.33
C SER A 7 5.20 1.30 23.81
N SER A 8 4.61 0.27 23.20
CA SER A 8 3.20 0.24 22.80
C SER A 8 2.21 0.37 23.97
N LEU A 9 2.68 0.13 25.17
CA LEU A 9 1.92 0.23 26.42
C LEU A 9 2.39 1.42 27.28
N CYS A 10 2.93 2.48 26.65
CA CYS A 10 3.44 3.63 27.38
C CYS A 10 2.30 4.42 28.05
N PRO A 11 2.22 4.45 29.39
CA PRO A 11 1.15 5.16 30.10
C PRO A 11 1.27 6.69 30.00
N ASN A 12 2.39 7.19 29.47
CA ASN A 12 2.72 8.62 29.41
C ASN A 12 2.53 9.20 27.99
N GLY A 13 1.82 8.49 27.07
CA GLY A 13 1.57 9.00 25.71
C GLY A 13 2.83 9.11 24.84
N ASN A 14 3.78 8.19 25.01
CA ASN A 14 5.02 8.13 24.22
C ASN A 14 5.84 9.45 24.20
N PRO A 15 6.20 10.02 25.36
CA PRO A 15 6.94 11.26 25.43
C PRO A 15 8.36 11.12 24.86
N ILE A 16 9.00 12.26 24.56
CA ILE A 16 10.43 12.31 24.22
C ILE A 16 11.24 11.59 25.29
N SER A 17 12.08 10.65 24.88
CA SER A 17 12.85 9.80 25.77
C SER A 17 14.36 9.86 25.47
N ARG A 18 15.17 9.71 26.54
CA ARG A 18 16.63 9.62 26.47
C ARG A 18 17.16 8.29 26.98
N LEU A 19 16.29 7.42 27.48
CA LEU A 19 16.71 6.11 28.00
C LEU A 19 16.76 5.11 26.82
N GLU A 20 17.96 4.76 26.40
CA GLU A 20 18.21 3.81 25.33
C GLU A 20 18.41 2.40 25.89
N CYS A 21 18.00 1.38 25.15
CA CYS A 21 18.27 -0.01 25.51
C CYS A 21 19.78 -0.29 25.42
N PRO A 22 20.47 -0.67 26.51
CA PRO A 22 21.91 -0.94 26.48
C PRO A 22 22.32 -2.06 25.53
N THR A 23 21.43 -3.03 25.33
CA THR A 23 21.69 -4.16 24.42
C THR A 23 21.54 -3.71 22.96
N CYS A 24 20.54 -2.87 22.64
CA CYS A 24 20.41 -2.28 21.32
C CYS A 24 21.64 -1.44 20.97
N ASN A 25 22.11 -0.63 21.90
CA ASN A 25 23.32 0.18 21.70
C ASN A 25 24.54 -0.71 21.40
N LYS A 26 24.74 -1.81 22.16
CA LYS A 26 25.80 -2.80 21.91
C LYS A 26 25.67 -3.53 20.57
N LEU A 27 24.46 -3.70 20.06
CA LEU A 27 24.14 -4.37 18.80
C LEU A 27 24.06 -3.41 17.62
N GLY A 28 24.32 -2.12 17.82
CA GLY A 28 24.20 -1.09 16.78
C GLY A 28 22.76 -0.77 16.35
N ILE A 29 21.75 -1.21 17.11
CA ILE A 29 20.33 -0.98 16.81
C ILE A 29 19.94 0.41 17.27
N GLN A 30 19.67 1.32 16.34
CA GLN A 30 19.25 2.68 16.65
C GLN A 30 17.73 2.77 16.91
N GLY A 31 17.33 3.77 17.72
CA GLY A 31 15.91 4.11 17.90
C GLY A 31 15.17 3.38 19.03
N SER A 32 15.84 2.57 19.82
CA SER A 32 15.25 1.81 20.93
C SER A 32 15.18 2.61 22.23
N PHE A 33 14.32 3.64 22.28
CA PHE A 33 14.19 4.55 23.41
C PHE A 33 12.94 4.28 24.24
N PHE A 34 13.05 4.47 25.56
CA PHE A 34 11.98 4.26 26.52
C PHE A 34 11.94 5.41 27.54
N CYS A 35 10.76 5.89 27.89
CA CYS A 35 10.62 7.02 28.83
C CYS A 35 10.89 6.62 30.27
N THR A 36 10.69 5.35 30.64
CA THR A 36 10.93 4.80 31.98
C THR A 36 11.42 3.35 31.88
N GLN A 37 12.00 2.88 33.00
CA GLN A 37 12.36 1.47 33.14
C GLN A 37 11.11 0.54 33.09
N ALA A 38 9.97 1.03 33.53
CA ALA A 38 8.71 0.30 33.42
C ALA A 38 8.29 0.10 31.95
N CYS A 39 8.39 1.13 31.12
CA CYS A 39 8.13 1.03 29.68
C CYS A 39 9.10 0.08 28.97
N PHE A 40 10.38 0.09 29.35
CA PHE A 40 11.35 -0.87 28.86
C PHE A 40 10.99 -2.31 29.24
N LYS A 41 10.64 -2.54 30.52
CA LYS A 41 10.21 -3.86 31.00
C LYS A 41 8.93 -4.34 30.31
N ALA A 42 7.96 -3.46 30.09
CA ALA A 42 6.72 -3.80 29.38
C ALA A 42 6.99 -4.25 27.94
N GLY A 43 7.83 -3.54 27.18
CA GLY A 43 8.29 -3.96 25.86
C GLY A 43 9.06 -5.28 25.85
N TRP A 44 9.80 -5.56 26.95
CA TRP A 44 10.54 -6.81 27.13
C TRP A 44 9.60 -7.99 27.42
N VAL A 45 8.61 -7.80 28.29
CA VAL A 45 7.64 -8.83 28.67
C VAL A 45 6.72 -9.19 27.50
N CYS A 46 6.34 -8.21 26.68
CA CYS A 46 5.58 -8.45 25.44
C CYS A 46 6.38 -9.19 24.35
N LYS A 47 7.64 -9.56 24.63
CA LYS A 47 8.59 -10.24 23.72
C LYS A 47 8.98 -9.44 22.45
N THR A 48 8.29 -8.35 22.11
CA THR A 48 8.58 -7.58 20.90
C THR A 48 9.99 -7.03 20.88
N HIS A 49 10.44 -6.38 21.96
CA HIS A 49 11.78 -5.82 22.03
C HIS A 49 12.88 -6.92 22.19
N LYS A 50 12.57 -8.00 22.91
CA LYS A 50 13.47 -9.16 23.04
C LYS A 50 13.64 -9.88 21.69
N LEU A 51 12.58 -10.00 20.91
CA LEU A 51 12.63 -10.58 19.57
C LEU A 51 13.61 -9.83 18.66
N VAL A 52 13.64 -8.49 18.74
CA VAL A 52 14.60 -7.67 17.97
C VAL A 52 16.04 -8.02 18.35
N HIS A 53 16.36 -8.20 19.66
CA HIS A 53 17.69 -8.62 20.09
C HIS A 53 18.05 -10.02 19.64
N ASP A 54 17.11 -10.95 19.76
CA ASP A 54 17.35 -12.36 19.43
C ASP A 54 17.52 -12.50 17.89
N LEU A 55 16.75 -11.76 17.10
CA LEU A 55 16.88 -11.70 15.64
C LEU A 55 18.25 -11.16 15.22
N VAL A 56 18.71 -10.05 15.80
CA VAL A 56 20.03 -9.46 15.47
C VAL A 56 21.18 -10.36 15.94
N LYS A 57 21.05 -11.03 17.09
CA LYS A 57 22.08 -11.98 17.58
C LYS A 57 22.18 -13.25 16.74
N THR A 58 21.05 -13.74 16.21
CA THR A 58 21.01 -14.96 15.41
C THR A 58 21.34 -14.72 13.93
N SER A 59 21.15 -13.50 13.43
CA SER A 59 21.29 -13.18 12.00
C SER A 59 22.71 -12.84 11.57
N GLY A 60 23.57 -12.36 12.47
CA GLY A 60 24.94 -11.90 12.08
C GLY A 60 24.96 -10.80 11.01
N THR A 61 23.82 -10.18 10.69
CA THR A 61 23.59 -9.34 9.51
C THR A 61 23.05 -7.95 9.85
N ALA A 62 23.65 -7.30 10.84
CA ALA A 62 23.58 -5.84 10.87
C ALA A 62 24.59 -5.32 9.84
N TYR A 63 24.14 -4.47 8.92
CA TYR A 63 25.03 -3.80 7.98
C TYR A 63 25.86 -2.73 8.70
N PRO A 64 27.02 -2.32 8.15
CA PRO A 64 27.91 -1.32 8.78
C PRO A 64 27.23 0.03 9.08
N ASP A 65 26.15 0.35 8.34
CA ASP A 65 25.35 1.58 8.50
C ASP A 65 24.27 1.48 9.60
N GLY A 66 24.22 0.34 10.33
CA GLY A 66 23.25 0.09 11.39
C GLY A 66 21.89 -0.43 10.91
N THR A 67 21.71 -0.63 9.60
CA THR A 67 20.52 -1.29 9.07
C THR A 67 20.59 -2.81 9.21
N TYR A 68 19.44 -3.50 9.12
CA TYR A 68 19.39 -4.96 9.23
C TYR A 68 18.14 -5.55 8.54
N ASN A 69 18.25 -6.82 8.16
CA ASN A 69 17.10 -7.62 7.74
C ASN A 69 16.39 -8.18 9.00
N PRO A 70 15.13 -7.85 9.27
CA PRO A 70 14.41 -8.33 10.45
C PRO A 70 13.99 -9.80 10.36
N PHE A 71 14.07 -10.43 9.16
CA PHE A 71 13.63 -11.80 8.91
C PHE A 71 14.74 -12.66 8.27
N PRO A 72 15.89 -12.83 8.95
CA PRO A 72 17.07 -13.45 8.35
C PRO A 72 16.89 -14.92 7.97
N ASN A 73 15.95 -15.62 8.61
CA ASN A 73 15.66 -17.03 8.37
C ASN A 73 14.46 -17.24 7.42
N PHE A 74 13.90 -16.18 6.89
CA PHE A 74 12.80 -16.28 5.93
C PHE A 74 13.35 -16.61 4.54
N GLU A 75 12.74 -17.58 3.86
CA GLU A 75 13.09 -17.96 2.49
C GLU A 75 12.43 -17.01 1.51
N TYR A 76 13.16 -15.95 1.12
CA TYR A 76 12.71 -14.98 0.16
C TYR A 76 12.68 -15.58 -1.26
N THR A 77 11.65 -15.24 -2.01
CA THR A 77 11.45 -15.76 -3.37
C THR A 77 12.32 -15.08 -4.42
N GLY A 78 12.77 -13.85 -4.15
CA GLY A 78 13.62 -13.05 -5.03
C GLY A 78 14.72 -12.32 -4.29
N PRO A 79 15.39 -11.32 -4.92
CA PRO A 79 16.51 -10.58 -4.33
C PRO A 79 16.06 -9.49 -3.33
N LEU A 80 14.79 -9.09 -3.31
CA LEU A 80 14.30 -8.05 -2.41
C LEU A 80 14.44 -8.47 -0.95
N ARG A 81 14.88 -7.55 -0.12
CA ARG A 81 15.03 -7.73 1.34
C ARG A 81 14.51 -6.47 2.04
N PRO A 82 13.80 -6.62 3.16
CA PRO A 82 13.46 -5.48 4.01
C PRO A 82 14.73 -4.90 4.65
N VAL A 83 14.76 -3.57 4.79
CA VAL A 83 15.89 -2.84 5.38
C VAL A 83 15.41 -2.03 6.57
N TYR A 84 15.60 -2.57 7.76
CA TYR A 84 15.19 -1.99 9.03
C TYR A 84 16.37 -1.27 9.72
N PRO A 85 16.12 -0.41 10.75
CA PRO A 85 14.84 -0.21 11.42
C PRO A 85 13.86 0.63 10.59
N LEU A 86 12.56 0.39 10.74
CA LEU A 86 11.55 1.31 10.24
C LEU A 86 11.63 2.63 11.00
N SER A 87 11.45 3.75 10.31
CA SER A 87 11.23 5.03 10.99
C SER A 87 9.97 4.98 11.86
N PRO A 88 9.90 5.76 12.96
CA PRO A 88 8.73 5.81 13.81
C PRO A 88 7.46 6.12 13.00
N LYS A 89 6.33 5.59 13.47
CA LYS A 89 5.02 5.91 12.90
C LYS A 89 4.81 7.42 12.90
N ARG A 90 4.50 7.98 11.74
CA ARG A 90 4.28 9.42 11.57
C ARG A 90 2.95 9.83 12.20
N THR A 91 2.85 11.08 12.62
CA THR A 91 1.67 11.64 13.29
C THR A 91 1.08 12.78 12.49
N LEU A 92 -0.23 12.98 12.60
CA LEU A 92 -0.95 14.06 11.94
C LEU A 92 -1.44 15.10 12.95
N PRO A 93 -1.54 16.39 12.54
CA PRO A 93 -2.20 17.43 13.31
C PRO A 93 -3.63 17.04 13.74
N GLU A 94 -4.07 17.51 14.91
CA GLU A 94 -5.37 17.14 15.48
C GLU A 94 -6.59 17.58 14.65
N HIS A 95 -6.46 18.69 13.93
CA HIS A 95 -7.52 19.25 13.10
C HIS A 95 -7.84 18.43 11.86
N ILE A 96 -6.96 17.52 11.46
CA ILE A 96 -7.20 16.65 10.28
C ILE A 96 -8.21 15.56 10.64
N GLY A 97 -9.29 15.49 9.85
CA GLY A 97 -10.31 14.45 9.98
C GLY A 97 -9.70 13.05 9.85
N ARG A 98 -10.15 12.12 10.69
CA ARG A 98 -9.58 10.78 10.81
C ARG A 98 -10.64 9.71 10.57
N PRO A 99 -10.31 8.62 9.87
CA PRO A 99 -11.18 7.45 9.79
C PRO A 99 -11.26 6.74 11.16
N ASP A 100 -12.24 5.89 11.34
CA ASP A 100 -12.58 5.26 12.63
C ASP A 100 -11.51 4.31 13.17
N TYR A 101 -10.59 3.87 12.32
CA TYR A 101 -9.46 2.99 12.67
C TYR A 101 -8.16 3.73 12.99
N ALA A 102 -8.14 5.05 12.87
CA ALA A 102 -6.90 5.83 12.97
C ALA A 102 -6.16 5.64 14.31
N GLU A 103 -6.88 5.40 15.40
CA GLU A 103 -6.29 5.24 16.74
C GLU A 103 -5.94 3.78 17.07
N ASP A 104 -6.88 2.86 16.89
CA ASP A 104 -6.75 1.47 17.35
C ASP A 104 -6.51 0.45 16.22
N GLY A 105 -6.48 0.89 14.97
CA GLY A 105 -6.25 0.04 13.80
C GLY A 105 -7.46 -0.78 13.36
N GLN A 106 -8.63 -0.62 13.99
CA GLN A 106 -9.79 -1.45 13.71
C GLN A 106 -10.82 -0.73 12.83
N PRO A 107 -11.02 -1.14 11.55
CA PRO A 107 -12.00 -0.53 10.65
C PRO A 107 -13.43 -0.95 11.03
N LYS A 108 -13.94 -0.39 12.11
CA LYS A 108 -15.22 -0.79 12.75
C LYS A 108 -16.41 -0.61 11.80
N SER A 109 -16.39 0.46 11.01
CA SER A 109 -17.47 0.75 10.04
C SER A 109 -17.49 -0.29 8.92
N GLU A 110 -16.33 -0.71 8.41
CA GLU A 110 -16.24 -1.79 7.43
C GLU A 110 -16.76 -3.11 7.99
N LEU A 111 -16.30 -3.47 9.18
CA LEU A 111 -16.75 -4.71 9.86
C LEU A 111 -18.27 -4.71 10.08
N LYS A 112 -18.84 -3.57 10.48
CA LYS A 112 -20.28 -3.42 10.69
C LYS A 112 -21.10 -3.49 9.41
N LYS A 113 -20.55 -2.97 8.29
CA LYS A 113 -21.21 -2.93 6.98
C LYS A 113 -20.84 -4.11 6.08
N ALA A 114 -20.06 -5.07 6.57
CA ALA A 114 -19.69 -6.26 5.80
C ALA A 114 -20.92 -7.02 5.30
N GLY A 115 -20.90 -7.41 4.01
CA GLY A 115 -22.01 -8.13 3.38
C GLY A 115 -23.23 -7.27 2.99
N GLN A 116 -23.20 -5.98 3.23
CA GLN A 116 -24.26 -5.08 2.73
C GLN A 116 -24.14 -4.89 1.21
N PRO A 117 -25.24 -4.57 0.52
CA PRO A 117 -25.21 -4.24 -0.91
C PRO A 117 -24.28 -3.06 -1.19
N PRO A 118 -23.73 -2.96 -2.41
CA PRO A 118 -22.97 -1.79 -2.84
C PRO A 118 -23.78 -0.50 -2.68
N ARG A 119 -23.12 0.52 -2.16
CA ARG A 119 -23.71 1.83 -1.93
C ARG A 119 -23.89 2.58 -3.25
N ILE A 120 -25.01 3.28 -3.39
CA ILE A 120 -25.27 4.27 -4.44
C ILE A 120 -25.08 5.64 -3.82
N LEU A 121 -24.14 6.39 -4.35
CA LEU A 121 -23.79 7.72 -3.84
C LEU A 121 -24.76 8.78 -4.33
N SER A 122 -25.14 9.70 -3.46
CA SER A 122 -25.87 10.91 -3.87
C SER A 122 -24.98 11.82 -4.72
N PRO A 123 -25.54 12.79 -5.47
CA PRO A 123 -24.74 13.75 -6.23
C PRO A 123 -23.69 14.49 -5.37
N GLU A 124 -24.06 14.90 -4.17
CA GLU A 124 -23.17 15.57 -3.22
C GLU A 124 -22.01 14.66 -2.77
N GLU A 125 -22.30 13.37 -2.56
CA GLU A 125 -21.28 12.38 -2.21
C GLU A 125 -20.37 12.06 -3.39
N GLN A 126 -20.90 12.05 -4.62
CA GLN A 126 -20.09 11.91 -5.82
C GLN A 126 -19.12 13.09 -5.99
N ASP A 127 -19.50 14.31 -5.65
CA ASP A 127 -18.62 15.48 -5.68
C ASP A 127 -17.53 15.40 -4.60
N LYS A 128 -17.83 14.84 -3.43
CA LYS A 128 -16.83 14.53 -2.42
C LYS A 128 -15.82 13.47 -2.91
N MET A 129 -16.30 12.42 -3.58
CA MET A 129 -15.43 11.44 -4.23
C MET A 129 -14.53 12.06 -5.29
N ARG A 130 -15.05 12.94 -6.16
CA ARG A 130 -14.22 13.68 -7.14
C ARG A 130 -13.14 14.51 -6.45
N THR A 131 -13.49 15.15 -5.34
CA THR A 131 -12.55 15.97 -4.57
C THR A 131 -11.44 15.11 -3.97
N VAL A 132 -11.78 14.05 -3.24
CA VAL A 132 -10.78 13.20 -2.58
C VAL A 132 -9.88 12.48 -3.60
N CYS A 133 -10.44 12.02 -4.72
CA CYS A 133 -9.69 11.37 -5.80
C CYS A 133 -8.71 12.34 -6.50
N ARG A 134 -9.11 13.59 -6.74
CA ARG A 134 -8.20 14.61 -7.25
C ARG A 134 -7.04 14.88 -6.30
N LEU A 135 -7.30 14.98 -4.99
CA LEU A 135 -6.26 15.13 -3.98
C LEU A 135 -5.31 13.91 -3.95
N GLY A 136 -5.86 12.69 -4.07
CA GLY A 136 -5.06 11.46 -4.19
C GLY A 136 -4.14 11.49 -5.42
N ARG A 137 -4.66 11.90 -6.56
CA ARG A 137 -3.86 12.05 -7.79
C ARG A 137 -2.72 13.06 -7.62
N GLU A 138 -2.99 14.22 -7.02
CA GLU A 138 -1.95 15.21 -6.74
C GLU A 138 -0.83 14.66 -5.84
N VAL A 139 -1.19 13.83 -4.83
CA VAL A 139 -0.22 13.19 -3.93
C VAL A 139 0.60 12.14 -4.68
N LEU A 140 -0.04 11.32 -5.52
CA LEU A 140 0.68 10.32 -6.33
C LEU A 140 1.65 10.98 -7.31
N ASP A 141 1.23 12.03 -8.01
CA ASP A 141 2.09 12.74 -8.96
C ASP A 141 3.29 13.40 -8.25
N LEU A 142 3.08 13.93 -7.04
CA LEU A 142 4.17 14.47 -6.22
C LEU A 142 5.14 13.35 -5.78
N ALA A 143 4.62 12.24 -5.25
CA ALA A 143 5.45 11.09 -4.83
C ALA A 143 6.27 10.55 -6.01
N ALA A 144 5.65 10.41 -7.18
CA ALA A 144 6.31 9.97 -8.40
C ALA A 144 7.47 10.87 -8.82
N SER A 145 7.36 12.19 -8.61
CA SER A 145 8.43 13.14 -8.93
C SER A 145 9.70 12.96 -8.07
N HIS A 146 9.61 12.23 -6.97
CA HIS A 146 10.73 11.92 -6.07
C HIS A 146 11.42 10.59 -6.40
N ILE A 147 10.88 9.80 -7.33
CA ILE A 147 11.47 8.52 -7.72
C ILE A 147 12.79 8.74 -8.46
N ARG A 148 13.88 8.26 -7.88
CA ARG A 148 15.21 8.22 -8.49
C ARG A 148 16.10 7.22 -7.76
N PRO A 149 17.18 6.74 -8.39
CA PRO A 149 18.18 5.93 -7.68
C PRO A 149 18.71 6.65 -6.43
N GLY A 150 18.88 5.92 -5.34
CA GLY A 150 19.39 6.42 -4.07
C GLY A 150 18.37 6.92 -3.06
N VAL A 151 17.12 7.22 -3.48
CA VAL A 151 16.02 7.55 -2.54
C VAL A 151 15.55 6.30 -1.83
N THR A 152 15.28 6.39 -0.53
CA THR A 152 14.66 5.30 0.21
C THR A 152 13.14 5.30 0.04
N THR A 153 12.50 4.14 0.21
CA THR A 153 11.04 4.08 0.21
C THR A 153 10.45 4.80 1.42
N ASP A 154 11.18 4.91 2.54
CA ASP A 154 10.79 5.72 3.71
C ASP A 154 10.80 7.24 3.44
N GLU A 155 11.71 7.74 2.60
CA GLU A 155 11.69 9.14 2.14
C GLU A 155 10.46 9.42 1.26
N ILE A 156 10.03 8.46 0.44
CA ILE A 156 8.77 8.55 -0.32
C ILE A 156 7.57 8.59 0.62
N ASP A 157 7.56 7.75 1.67
CA ASP A 157 6.51 7.78 2.71
C ASP A 157 6.45 9.15 3.41
N GLU A 158 7.58 9.79 3.67
CA GLU A 158 7.62 11.14 4.25
C GLU A 158 6.99 12.18 3.34
N VAL A 159 7.31 12.14 2.05
CA VAL A 159 6.74 13.03 1.04
C VAL A 159 5.21 12.86 0.99
N VAL A 160 4.73 11.61 0.92
CA VAL A 160 3.30 11.31 0.88
C VAL A 160 2.60 11.77 2.14
N HIS A 161 3.15 11.47 3.31
CA HIS A 161 2.59 11.87 4.60
C HIS A 161 2.41 13.39 4.70
N ASN A 162 3.45 14.15 4.37
CA ASN A 162 3.43 15.60 4.40
C ASN A 162 2.45 16.17 3.34
N ALA A 163 2.42 15.59 2.14
CA ALA A 163 1.50 16.00 1.09
C ALA A 163 0.02 15.79 1.48
N CYS A 164 -0.28 14.71 2.22
CA CYS A 164 -1.62 14.51 2.79
C CYS A 164 -1.96 15.60 3.82
N ILE A 165 -1.03 15.93 4.72
CA ILE A 165 -1.21 17.01 5.72
C ILE A 165 -1.51 18.35 5.04
N GLU A 166 -0.72 18.72 4.03
CA GLU A 166 -0.90 19.96 3.25
C GLU A 166 -2.28 20.07 2.59
N ARG A 167 -2.88 18.91 2.28
CA ARG A 167 -4.23 18.79 1.69
C ARG A 167 -5.33 18.56 2.73
N ASN A 168 -5.02 18.76 4.00
CA ASN A 168 -5.95 18.53 5.11
C ASN A 168 -6.60 17.11 5.05
N SER A 169 -5.79 16.10 4.73
CA SER A 169 -6.21 14.73 4.48
C SER A 169 -5.43 13.74 5.35
N TYR A 170 -6.04 12.61 5.65
CA TYR A 170 -5.41 11.51 6.38
C TYR A 170 -4.93 10.44 5.36
N PRO A 171 -3.67 9.96 5.41
CA PRO A 171 -3.25 8.84 4.56
C PRO A 171 -3.95 7.55 5.02
N SER A 172 -4.84 7.01 4.21
CA SER A 172 -5.71 5.89 4.60
C SER A 172 -4.97 4.63 5.08
N PRO A 173 -3.79 4.26 4.54
CA PRO A 173 -3.07 3.08 5.02
C PRO A 173 -2.58 3.21 6.46
N LEU A 174 -2.32 4.45 6.93
CA LEU A 174 -1.70 4.68 8.24
C LEU A 174 -2.59 4.11 9.37
N ASN A 175 -2.08 3.13 10.07
CA ASN A 175 -2.75 2.36 11.10
C ASN A 175 -3.95 1.49 10.64
N TYR A 176 -4.29 1.47 9.36
CA TYR A 176 -5.30 0.53 8.89
C TYR A 176 -4.86 -0.91 9.17
N ARG A 177 -5.60 -1.63 10.02
CA ARG A 177 -5.23 -2.97 10.53
C ARG A 177 -3.78 -3.06 11.03
N GLY A 178 -3.25 -1.94 11.55
CA GLY A 178 -1.90 -1.83 12.07
C GLY A 178 -0.80 -1.56 11.05
N PHE A 179 -1.13 -1.24 9.78
CA PHE A 179 -0.12 -0.85 8.78
C PHE A 179 0.68 0.37 9.26
N PRO A 180 2.03 0.33 9.22
CA PRO A 180 2.84 1.31 9.97
C PRO A 180 3.14 2.61 9.22
N LYS A 181 2.77 2.73 7.95
CA LYS A 181 3.20 3.79 7.03
C LYS A 181 2.02 4.49 6.34
N SER A 182 2.28 5.55 5.60
CA SER A 182 1.27 6.41 4.95
C SER A 182 1.00 6.03 3.48
N VAL A 183 1.79 5.12 2.93
CA VAL A 183 1.75 4.68 1.53
C VAL A 183 2.24 3.24 1.45
N CYS A 184 1.82 2.47 0.45
CA CYS A 184 2.50 1.23 0.10
C CYS A 184 3.52 1.49 -1.01
N THR A 185 4.71 0.88 -0.89
CA THR A 185 5.78 0.97 -1.89
C THR A 185 6.24 -0.43 -2.26
N SER A 186 5.85 -0.90 -3.43
CA SER A 186 6.07 -2.28 -3.86
C SER A 186 7.12 -2.33 -4.97
N VAL A 187 8.32 -2.84 -4.63
CA VAL A 187 9.49 -2.83 -5.51
C VAL A 187 9.69 -4.20 -6.15
N ASN A 188 9.94 -4.24 -7.44
CA ASN A 188 10.30 -5.43 -8.25
C ASN A 188 9.31 -6.61 -8.07
N GLU A 189 9.73 -7.67 -7.35
CA GLU A 189 8.92 -8.87 -7.08
C GLU A 189 7.85 -8.67 -5.99
N CYS A 190 7.81 -7.51 -5.33
CA CYS A 190 6.71 -7.16 -4.45
C CYS A 190 5.47 -6.85 -5.28
N ILE A 191 4.41 -7.61 -5.05
CA ILE A 191 3.13 -7.48 -5.76
C ILE A 191 2.38 -6.26 -5.26
N CYS A 192 2.18 -6.19 -3.92
CA CYS A 192 1.47 -5.10 -3.25
C CYS A 192 1.82 -5.05 -1.76
N HIS A 193 1.33 -4.02 -1.08
CA HIS A 193 1.45 -3.79 0.36
C HIS A 193 2.90 -3.75 0.88
N GLY A 194 3.87 -3.41 0.04
CA GLY A 194 5.25 -3.21 0.46
C GLY A 194 5.34 -2.09 1.50
N ILE A 195 5.93 -2.38 2.66
CA ILE A 195 6.12 -1.40 3.74
C ILE A 195 7.31 -0.51 3.41
N PRO A 196 7.16 0.82 3.32
CA PRO A 196 8.27 1.75 3.21
C PRO A 196 9.34 1.55 4.28
N ASP A 197 10.60 1.40 3.86
CA ASP A 197 11.74 1.11 4.72
C ASP A 197 13.01 1.87 4.28
N GLN A 198 14.18 1.52 4.81
CA GLN A 198 15.45 2.17 4.53
C GLN A 198 16.12 1.67 3.23
N ARG A 199 15.46 0.80 2.45
CA ARG A 199 15.99 0.34 1.18
C ARG A 199 16.04 1.49 0.17
N LYS A 200 17.23 1.75 -0.35
CA LYS A 200 17.44 2.70 -1.43
C LYS A 200 17.01 2.09 -2.77
N LEU A 201 16.26 2.84 -3.53
CA LEU A 201 15.95 2.50 -4.92
C LEU A 201 17.24 2.45 -5.74
N ARG A 202 17.29 1.53 -6.68
CA ARG A 202 18.46 1.30 -7.55
C ARG A 202 18.10 1.52 -9.00
N GLU A 203 19.07 1.92 -9.78
CA GLU A 203 18.96 1.91 -11.24
C GLU A 203 18.45 0.55 -11.72
N GLY A 204 17.43 0.55 -12.57
CA GLY A 204 16.82 -0.67 -13.09
C GLY A 204 15.70 -1.27 -12.22
N ASP A 205 15.40 -0.74 -11.01
CA ASP A 205 14.21 -1.13 -10.26
C ASP A 205 12.93 -0.67 -10.95
N ILE A 206 11.82 -1.35 -10.70
CA ILE A 206 10.47 -0.80 -10.86
C ILE A 206 9.83 -0.65 -9.48
N ILE A 207 8.99 0.35 -9.30
CA ILE A 207 8.30 0.59 -8.04
C ILE A 207 6.84 0.94 -8.28
N ASN A 208 5.93 0.24 -7.61
CA ASN A 208 4.54 0.69 -7.49
C ASN A 208 4.42 1.59 -6.27
N ILE A 209 3.79 2.75 -6.42
CA ILE A 209 3.38 3.65 -5.35
C ILE A 209 1.87 3.62 -5.29
N ASP A 210 1.34 3.24 -4.13
CA ASP A 210 -0.07 3.05 -3.89
C ASP A 210 -0.54 4.06 -2.83
N ILE A 211 -1.31 5.03 -3.31
CA ILE A 211 -1.81 6.17 -2.55
C ILE A 211 -3.28 5.96 -2.24
N SER A 212 -3.57 5.93 -0.95
CA SER A 212 -4.93 6.05 -0.49
C SER A 212 -5.03 7.18 0.53
N LEU A 213 -6.03 8.03 0.42
CA LEU A 213 -6.24 9.10 1.39
C LEU A 213 -7.70 9.32 1.74
N TYR A 214 -7.93 9.83 2.96
CA TYR A 214 -9.23 10.14 3.51
C TYR A 214 -9.39 11.65 3.66
N HIS A 215 -10.46 12.17 3.09
CA HIS A 215 -10.80 13.59 3.13
C HIS A 215 -12.31 13.78 3.22
N ASP A 216 -12.76 14.62 4.14
CA ASP A 216 -14.18 14.98 4.34
C ASP A 216 -15.15 13.77 4.34
N GLY A 217 -14.74 12.68 5.00
CA GLY A 217 -15.56 11.49 5.18
C GLY A 217 -15.46 10.45 4.07
N PHE A 218 -14.62 10.63 3.05
CA PHE A 218 -14.48 9.73 1.91
C PHE A 218 -13.03 9.34 1.65
N HIS A 219 -12.83 8.16 1.06
CA HIS A 219 -11.53 7.62 0.68
C HIS A 219 -11.33 7.70 -0.84
N ALA A 220 -10.07 7.94 -1.25
CA ALA A 220 -9.57 7.70 -2.60
C ALA A 220 -8.55 6.58 -2.55
N ASP A 221 -8.40 5.86 -3.66
CA ASP A 221 -7.41 4.83 -3.86
C ASP A 221 -6.92 4.82 -5.30
N LEU A 222 -5.60 4.78 -5.49
CA LEU A 222 -4.98 4.77 -6.80
C LEU A 222 -3.52 4.39 -6.71
N ASN A 223 -3.03 3.64 -7.69
CA ASN A 223 -1.61 3.35 -7.78
C ASN A 223 -1.09 3.29 -9.21
N GLU A 224 0.20 3.50 -9.36
CA GLU A 224 0.92 3.34 -10.63
C GLU A 224 2.30 2.73 -10.38
N THR A 225 2.78 1.97 -11.36
CA THR A 225 4.14 1.45 -11.39
C THR A 225 5.05 2.33 -12.24
N TYR A 226 6.22 2.64 -11.71
CA TYR A 226 7.21 3.55 -12.28
C TYR A 226 8.56 2.87 -12.47
N ALA A 227 9.30 3.32 -13.48
CA ALA A 227 10.70 2.98 -13.65
C ALA A 227 11.60 3.79 -12.70
N VAL A 228 12.65 3.19 -12.19
CA VAL A 228 13.72 3.85 -11.44
C VAL A 228 14.95 3.92 -12.35
N GLY A 229 15.17 5.08 -12.98
CA GLY A 229 16.17 5.23 -14.03
C GLY A 229 15.83 4.38 -15.27
N GLU A 230 16.85 3.82 -15.91
CA GLU A 230 16.67 2.95 -17.07
C GLU A 230 16.34 1.51 -16.64
N ILE A 231 15.28 0.94 -17.20
CA ILE A 231 14.82 -0.42 -16.93
C ILE A 231 14.94 -1.30 -18.20
N ASP A 232 14.96 -2.60 -18.01
CA ASP A 232 15.00 -3.57 -19.11
C ASP A 232 13.68 -3.63 -19.90
N GLU A 233 13.73 -4.17 -21.11
CA GLU A 233 12.59 -4.25 -22.03
C GLU A 233 11.47 -5.16 -21.52
N GLU A 234 11.81 -6.17 -20.71
CA GLU A 234 10.80 -7.05 -20.09
C GLU A 234 9.99 -6.29 -19.06
N SER A 235 10.63 -5.42 -18.28
CA SER A 235 9.98 -4.53 -17.31
C SER A 235 9.16 -3.43 -17.97
N LYS A 236 9.68 -2.81 -19.04
CA LYS A 236 8.90 -1.85 -19.84
C LYS A 236 7.63 -2.51 -20.40
N LYS A 237 7.77 -3.72 -20.93
CA LYS A 237 6.64 -4.51 -21.41
C LYS A 237 5.65 -4.82 -20.30
N LEU A 238 6.13 -5.24 -19.13
CA LEU A 238 5.26 -5.54 -17.98
C LEU A 238 4.42 -4.32 -17.58
N ILE A 239 5.06 -3.17 -17.39
CA ILE A 239 4.38 -1.91 -17.02
C ILE A 239 3.32 -1.54 -18.06
N ARG A 240 3.68 -1.54 -19.35
CA ARG A 240 2.74 -1.25 -20.43
C ARG A 240 1.56 -2.21 -20.47
N VAL A 241 1.81 -3.52 -20.41
CA VAL A 241 0.75 -4.54 -20.44
C VAL A 241 -0.19 -4.40 -19.25
N THR A 242 0.34 -4.07 -18.06
CA THR A 242 -0.47 -3.87 -16.86
C THR A 242 -1.39 -2.66 -17.02
N ARG A 243 -0.88 -1.54 -17.54
CA ARG A 243 -1.70 -0.36 -17.83
C ARG A 243 -2.78 -0.66 -18.89
N GLU A 244 -2.42 -1.35 -19.97
CA GLU A 244 -3.37 -1.76 -21.01
C GLU A 244 -4.46 -2.70 -20.46
N CYS A 245 -4.12 -3.60 -19.52
CA CYS A 245 -5.10 -4.47 -18.84
C CYS A 245 -6.13 -3.64 -18.05
N LEU A 246 -5.68 -2.60 -17.35
CA LEU A 246 -6.57 -1.70 -16.63
C LEU A 246 -7.45 -0.90 -17.60
N ASP A 247 -6.87 -0.32 -18.64
CA ASP A 247 -7.61 0.48 -19.63
C ASP A 247 -8.72 -0.34 -20.32
N ASP A 248 -8.42 -1.59 -20.73
CA ASP A 248 -9.40 -2.49 -21.32
C ASP A 248 -10.53 -2.85 -20.34
N ALA A 249 -10.22 -3.01 -19.07
CA ALA A 249 -11.22 -3.29 -18.03
C ALA A 249 -12.13 -2.06 -17.80
N ILE A 250 -11.55 -0.86 -17.73
CA ILE A 250 -12.30 0.39 -17.57
C ILE A 250 -13.23 0.62 -18.76
N ALA A 251 -12.79 0.33 -19.99
CA ALA A 251 -13.59 0.48 -21.20
C ALA A 251 -14.89 -0.35 -21.20
N LEU A 252 -14.97 -1.42 -20.40
CA LEU A 252 -16.19 -2.22 -20.23
C LEU A 252 -17.17 -1.62 -19.23
N CYS A 253 -16.72 -0.71 -18.36
CA CYS A 253 -17.49 -0.23 -17.23
C CYS A 253 -18.63 0.70 -17.68
N ARG A 254 -19.87 0.28 -17.39
CA ARG A 254 -21.10 1.03 -17.63
C ARG A 254 -22.26 0.37 -16.88
N PRO A 255 -23.39 1.06 -16.74
CA PRO A 255 -24.58 0.46 -16.16
C PRO A 255 -24.94 -0.88 -16.81
N GLY A 256 -25.19 -1.90 -16.01
CA GLY A 256 -25.53 -3.26 -16.47
C GLY A 256 -24.35 -4.22 -16.64
N THR A 257 -23.09 -3.75 -16.65
CA THR A 257 -21.91 -4.61 -16.71
C THR A 257 -21.79 -5.42 -15.42
N LEU A 258 -21.46 -6.70 -15.54
CA LEU A 258 -21.24 -7.59 -14.41
C LEU A 258 -19.82 -7.43 -13.89
N PHE A 259 -19.59 -7.34 -12.58
CA PHE A 259 -18.25 -7.22 -12.00
C PHE A 259 -17.32 -8.37 -12.42
N ARG A 260 -17.86 -9.60 -12.58
CA ARG A 260 -17.08 -10.75 -13.07
C ARG A 260 -16.54 -10.62 -14.51
N ASP A 261 -17.04 -9.66 -15.28
CA ASP A 261 -16.60 -9.47 -16.68
C ASP A 261 -15.27 -8.72 -16.77
N ILE A 262 -14.89 -7.98 -15.73
CA ILE A 262 -13.62 -7.26 -15.63
C ILE A 262 -12.44 -8.22 -15.87
N GLY A 263 -12.41 -9.35 -15.18
CA GLY A 263 -11.33 -10.34 -15.35
C GLY A 263 -11.27 -10.98 -16.73
N LYS A 264 -12.37 -10.94 -17.51
CA LYS A 264 -12.37 -11.44 -18.90
C LYS A 264 -11.61 -10.50 -19.85
N ALA A 265 -11.51 -9.22 -19.54
CA ALA A 265 -10.70 -8.27 -20.30
C ALA A 265 -9.22 -8.40 -19.92
N ILE A 266 -8.91 -8.56 -18.64
CA ILE A 266 -7.56 -8.50 -18.08
C ILE A 266 -6.77 -9.79 -18.37
N GLU A 267 -7.25 -10.95 -17.89
CA GLU A 267 -6.43 -12.17 -17.89
C GLU A 267 -6.02 -12.67 -19.28
N PRO A 268 -6.88 -12.65 -20.33
CA PRO A 268 -6.45 -13.05 -21.67
C PRO A 268 -5.34 -12.16 -22.23
N LYS A 269 -5.38 -10.84 -22.00
CA LYS A 269 -4.36 -9.89 -22.43
C LYS A 269 -3.05 -10.16 -21.70
N ALA A 270 -3.06 -10.26 -20.37
CA ALA A 270 -1.87 -10.60 -19.58
C ALA A 270 -1.22 -11.90 -20.07
N ARG A 271 -2.01 -12.95 -20.25
CA ARG A 271 -1.54 -14.26 -20.73
C ARG A 271 -0.96 -14.21 -22.14
N ALA A 272 -1.59 -13.49 -23.06
CA ALA A 272 -1.09 -13.32 -24.43
C ALA A 272 0.29 -12.64 -24.47
N ASN A 273 0.64 -11.90 -23.43
CA ASN A 273 1.92 -11.24 -23.27
C ASN A 273 2.92 -12.00 -22.39
N GLY A 274 2.63 -13.25 -22.00
CA GLY A 274 3.51 -14.07 -21.17
C GLY A 274 3.51 -13.67 -19.69
N CYS A 275 2.40 -13.07 -19.23
CA CYS A 275 2.21 -12.63 -17.85
C CYS A 275 1.04 -13.37 -17.18
N ALA A 276 1.00 -13.36 -15.87
CA ALA A 276 -0.05 -13.93 -15.03
C ALA A 276 -0.80 -12.85 -14.24
N THR A 277 -2.10 -13.03 -14.08
CA THR A 277 -2.94 -12.14 -13.27
C THR A 277 -3.04 -12.70 -11.86
N VAL A 278 -2.65 -11.91 -10.86
CA VAL A 278 -2.77 -12.26 -9.44
C VAL A 278 -4.25 -12.47 -9.07
N ARG A 279 -4.52 -13.44 -8.20
CA ARG A 279 -5.88 -13.85 -7.83
C ARG A 279 -6.22 -13.60 -6.36
N ASN A 280 -5.20 -13.41 -5.52
CA ASN A 280 -5.36 -13.30 -4.08
C ASN A 280 -5.78 -11.88 -3.64
N TYR A 281 -5.64 -10.90 -4.55
CA TYR A 281 -6.03 -9.52 -4.37
C TYR A 281 -7.00 -9.08 -5.45
N THR A 282 -7.89 -8.17 -5.11
CA THR A 282 -9.03 -7.79 -5.97
C THR A 282 -9.41 -6.34 -5.74
N GLY A 283 -10.01 -5.70 -6.71
CA GLY A 283 -10.64 -4.41 -6.52
C GLY A 283 -11.83 -4.49 -5.56
N HIS A 284 -12.27 -3.35 -5.09
CA HIS A 284 -13.29 -3.23 -4.06
C HIS A 284 -14.13 -1.95 -4.21
N GLY A 285 -15.29 -1.93 -3.59
CA GLY A 285 -16.05 -0.70 -3.42
C GLY A 285 -15.32 0.28 -2.52
N ILE A 286 -15.38 1.58 -2.87
CA ILE A 286 -14.74 2.64 -2.11
C ILE A 286 -15.66 3.86 -2.02
N ASN A 287 -15.76 4.45 -0.83
CA ASN A 287 -16.62 5.60 -0.54
C ASN A 287 -16.29 6.17 0.85
N ASP A 288 -17.27 6.20 1.79
CA ASP A 288 -17.03 6.45 3.22
C ASP A 288 -16.33 5.28 3.93
N LEU A 289 -16.17 4.15 3.24
CA LEU A 289 -15.33 3.03 3.65
C LEU A 289 -14.14 2.92 2.72
N PHE A 290 -12.99 2.58 3.28
CA PHE A 290 -11.79 2.30 2.50
C PHE A 290 -12.01 1.04 1.63
N HIS A 291 -12.43 -0.07 2.25
CA HIS A 291 -12.80 -1.30 1.56
C HIS A 291 -14.29 -1.59 1.79
N GLY A 292 -15.10 -1.15 0.84
CA GLY A 292 -16.56 -1.29 0.88
C GLY A 292 -17.09 -2.41 0.00
N SER A 293 -18.42 -2.43 -0.17
CA SER A 293 -19.07 -3.34 -1.12
C SER A 293 -19.15 -2.71 -2.54
N PRO A 294 -18.91 -3.52 -3.62
CA PRO A 294 -18.57 -4.94 -3.62
C PRO A 294 -17.16 -5.17 -3.06
N SER A 295 -17.01 -6.11 -2.15
CA SER A 295 -15.74 -6.37 -1.48
C SER A 295 -14.75 -7.21 -2.30
N ASN A 296 -15.13 -7.62 -3.50
CA ASN A 296 -14.32 -8.50 -4.33
C ASN A 296 -14.67 -8.30 -5.81
N ILE A 297 -13.77 -7.62 -6.53
CA ILE A 297 -13.82 -7.42 -7.99
C ILE A 297 -12.59 -8.12 -8.60
N PRO A 298 -12.69 -9.42 -8.95
CA PRO A 298 -11.54 -10.18 -9.40
C PRO A 298 -11.05 -9.76 -10.77
N HIS A 299 -9.72 -9.76 -10.94
CA HIS A 299 -9.05 -9.40 -12.18
C HIS A 299 -8.77 -10.61 -13.11
N TYR A 300 -9.13 -11.84 -12.71
CA TYR A 300 -8.96 -13.06 -13.48
C TYR A 300 -10.28 -13.55 -14.09
N ALA A 301 -10.19 -14.24 -15.23
CA ALA A 301 -11.34 -14.78 -15.94
C ALA A 301 -11.97 -15.99 -15.22
N LYS A 302 -13.22 -16.30 -15.57
CA LYS A 302 -13.99 -17.41 -14.99
C LYS A 302 -14.20 -17.31 -13.47
N ASN A 303 -14.05 -16.10 -12.90
CA ASN A 303 -14.43 -15.85 -11.52
C ASN A 303 -15.95 -15.88 -11.32
N LYS A 304 -16.38 -15.93 -10.05
CA LYS A 304 -17.78 -16.04 -9.66
C LYS A 304 -18.31 -14.77 -8.99
N ALA A 305 -17.64 -13.61 -9.19
CA ALA A 305 -18.10 -12.36 -8.60
C ALA A 305 -19.56 -12.07 -9.00
N VAL A 306 -20.34 -11.68 -8.03
CA VAL A 306 -21.76 -11.35 -8.20
C VAL A 306 -21.95 -9.85 -8.25
N GLY A 307 -23.07 -9.42 -8.83
CA GLY A 307 -23.45 -8.02 -8.88
C GLY A 307 -23.23 -7.37 -10.24
N THR A 308 -23.94 -6.29 -10.41
CA THR A 308 -24.01 -5.50 -11.64
C THR A 308 -23.72 -4.06 -11.32
N MET A 309 -22.94 -3.39 -12.15
CA MET A 309 -22.64 -1.97 -12.03
C MET A 309 -23.92 -1.14 -12.20
N LYS A 310 -24.12 -0.18 -11.32
CA LYS A 310 -25.25 0.75 -11.33
C LYS A 310 -24.76 2.19 -11.23
N PRO A 311 -25.47 3.17 -11.82
CA PRO A 311 -25.15 4.58 -11.64
C PRO A 311 -25.01 4.96 -10.16
N GLY A 312 -24.00 5.76 -9.83
CA GLY A 312 -23.67 6.17 -8.47
C GLY A 312 -22.82 5.18 -7.67
N MET A 313 -22.46 4.00 -8.21
CA MET A 313 -21.51 3.10 -7.58
C MET A 313 -20.07 3.58 -7.80
N CYS A 314 -19.25 3.51 -6.73
CA CYS A 314 -17.84 3.82 -6.76
C CYS A 314 -17.03 2.60 -6.32
N PHE A 315 -15.95 2.25 -7.06
CA PHE A 315 -15.12 1.08 -6.81
C PHE A 315 -13.76 1.22 -7.48
N THR A 316 -12.79 0.37 -7.09
CA THR A 316 -11.46 0.28 -7.70
C THR A 316 -11.39 -0.84 -8.74
N ILE A 317 -10.52 -0.65 -9.72
CA ILE A 317 -9.97 -1.74 -10.56
C ILE A 317 -8.46 -1.59 -10.49
N GLU A 318 -7.76 -2.67 -10.09
CA GLU A 318 -6.37 -2.63 -9.66
C GLU A 318 -5.59 -3.89 -10.07
N PRO A 319 -5.53 -4.25 -11.36
CA PRO A 319 -4.89 -5.49 -11.79
C PRO A 319 -3.41 -5.54 -11.42
N MET A 320 -3.02 -6.58 -10.67
CA MET A 320 -1.65 -6.95 -10.38
C MET A 320 -1.21 -8.02 -11.37
N ILE A 321 -0.18 -7.73 -12.14
CA ILE A 321 0.31 -8.56 -13.23
C ILE A 321 1.74 -8.98 -12.96
N ASN A 322 1.98 -10.30 -12.91
CA ASN A 322 3.30 -10.90 -12.70
C ASN A 322 3.93 -11.29 -14.03
N LEU A 323 5.24 -11.10 -14.17
CA LEU A 323 5.99 -11.73 -15.26
C LEU A 323 5.93 -13.25 -15.15
N GLY A 324 5.81 -13.93 -16.29
CA GLY A 324 5.71 -15.40 -16.35
C GLY A 324 4.29 -15.90 -16.12
N SER A 325 4.17 -17.17 -15.70
CA SER A 325 2.87 -17.88 -15.62
C SER A 325 2.32 -18.05 -14.21
N ASN A 326 3.07 -17.63 -13.20
CA ASN A 326 2.68 -17.84 -11.81
C ASN A 326 1.94 -16.62 -11.24
N TRP A 327 0.73 -16.86 -10.77
CA TRP A 327 -0.16 -15.85 -10.19
C TRP A 327 -0.19 -15.85 -8.67
N ASP A 328 0.44 -16.85 -8.03
CA ASP A 328 0.35 -17.04 -6.58
C ASP A 328 1.30 -16.10 -5.82
N THR A 329 1.12 -16.00 -4.52
CA THR A 329 1.79 -15.02 -3.66
C THR A 329 2.43 -15.68 -2.45
N VAL A 330 3.54 -15.11 -2.00
CA VAL A 330 4.19 -15.43 -0.72
C VAL A 330 4.16 -14.19 0.16
N HIS A 331 3.68 -14.34 1.39
CA HIS A 331 3.65 -13.24 2.35
C HIS A 331 4.91 -13.23 3.21
N TRP A 332 5.45 -12.04 3.42
CA TRP A 332 6.53 -11.85 4.36
C TRP A 332 6.04 -11.91 5.82
N PRO A 333 6.94 -12.17 6.79
CA PRO A 333 6.58 -12.24 8.22
C PRO A 333 6.11 -10.91 8.82
N ASP A 334 6.14 -9.81 8.07
CA ASP A 334 5.57 -8.52 8.46
C ASP A 334 4.04 -8.47 8.38
N ASN A 335 3.40 -9.53 7.88
CA ASN A 335 1.96 -9.71 7.65
C ASN A 335 1.34 -8.79 6.58
N TRP A 336 2.15 -8.07 5.79
CA TRP A 336 1.68 -7.16 4.75
C TRP A 336 2.30 -7.43 3.40
N THR A 337 3.62 -7.43 3.33
CA THR A 337 4.34 -7.51 2.05
C THR A 337 4.02 -8.83 1.34
N ALA A 338 3.46 -8.72 0.15
CA ALA A 338 3.17 -9.85 -0.73
C ALA A 338 4.14 -9.87 -1.91
N THR A 339 4.81 -11.00 -2.16
CA THR A 339 5.76 -11.15 -3.26
C THR A 339 5.35 -12.28 -4.20
N THR A 340 5.87 -12.24 -5.42
CA THR A 340 5.72 -13.35 -6.37
C THR A 340 6.42 -14.60 -5.86
N VAL A 341 5.88 -15.78 -6.15
CA VAL A 341 6.45 -17.06 -5.67
C VAL A 341 7.75 -17.45 -6.38
N ASP A 342 8.03 -16.86 -7.55
CA ASP A 342 9.19 -17.18 -8.38
C ASP A 342 10.22 -16.04 -8.44
N GLY A 343 10.02 -14.96 -7.66
CA GLY A 343 10.91 -13.81 -7.59
C GLY A 343 10.93 -12.93 -8.84
N ARG A 344 10.01 -13.16 -9.80
CA ARG A 344 9.87 -12.30 -10.97
C ARG A 344 9.12 -11.02 -10.63
N ARG A 345 9.31 -9.99 -11.44
CA ARG A 345 8.69 -8.68 -11.22
C ARG A 345 7.18 -8.73 -11.35
N SER A 346 6.52 -7.88 -10.56
CA SER A 346 5.10 -7.58 -10.63
C SER A 346 4.89 -6.09 -10.88
N ALA A 347 3.81 -5.73 -11.57
CA ALA A 347 3.37 -4.36 -11.74
C ALA A 347 1.87 -4.26 -11.45
N GLN A 348 1.45 -3.09 -10.98
CA GLN A 348 0.05 -2.77 -10.71
C GLN A 348 -0.26 -1.36 -11.20
N PHE A 349 -1.48 -1.16 -11.66
CA PHE A 349 -2.11 0.13 -11.88
C PHE A 349 -3.51 0.08 -11.33
N GLU A 350 -3.95 1.16 -10.75
CA GLU A 350 -5.27 1.27 -10.13
C GLU A 350 -5.91 2.61 -10.40
N GLU A 351 -7.22 2.57 -10.63
CA GLU A 351 -8.07 3.74 -10.69
C GLU A 351 -9.32 3.58 -9.83
N THR A 352 -9.72 4.64 -9.14
CA THR A 352 -11.06 4.77 -8.54
C THR A 352 -12.04 5.25 -9.61
N LEU A 353 -13.13 4.51 -9.76
CA LEU A 353 -14.13 4.67 -10.82
C LEU A 353 -15.50 5.00 -10.24
N LEU A 354 -16.24 5.88 -10.91
CA LEU A 354 -17.65 6.18 -10.65
C LEU A 354 -18.48 5.78 -11.85
N ILE A 355 -19.50 4.94 -11.66
CA ILE A 355 -20.47 4.62 -12.72
C ILE A 355 -21.45 5.78 -12.87
N THR A 356 -21.51 6.34 -14.09
CA THR A 356 -22.46 7.38 -14.48
C THR A 356 -23.73 6.80 -15.08
N GLU A 357 -24.70 7.62 -15.47
CA GLU A 357 -25.92 7.16 -16.12
C GLU A 357 -25.67 6.44 -17.46
N THR A 358 -24.58 6.77 -18.15
CA THR A 358 -24.31 6.24 -19.50
C THR A 358 -22.98 5.51 -19.65
N GLY A 359 -22.09 5.56 -18.65
CA GLY A 359 -20.74 5.00 -18.74
C GLY A 359 -20.01 5.01 -17.42
N VAL A 360 -18.74 5.40 -17.46
CA VAL A 360 -17.83 5.46 -16.29
C VAL A 360 -17.03 6.76 -16.31
N GLU A 361 -16.82 7.32 -15.13
CA GLU A 361 -15.89 8.42 -14.86
C GLU A 361 -14.70 7.89 -14.10
N ILE A 362 -13.48 8.19 -14.57
CA ILE A 362 -12.24 7.85 -13.86
C ILE A 362 -11.93 9.00 -12.91
N LEU A 363 -12.18 8.84 -11.63
CA LEU A 363 -12.05 9.91 -10.65
C LEU A 363 -10.59 10.26 -10.34
N THR A 364 -9.69 9.29 -10.50
CA THR A 364 -8.26 9.41 -10.22
C THR A 364 -7.41 9.59 -11.47
N ALA A 365 -8.02 9.92 -12.61
CA ALA A 365 -7.32 10.09 -13.88
C ALA A 365 -6.16 11.08 -13.77
N GLY A 366 -4.99 10.66 -14.23
CA GLY A 366 -3.77 11.45 -14.32
C GLY A 366 -3.38 11.80 -15.74
N LYS A 367 -2.22 12.46 -15.88
CA LYS A 367 -1.63 12.69 -17.22
C LYS A 367 -1.23 11.34 -17.82
N LYS A 368 -1.60 11.14 -19.10
CA LYS A 368 -1.06 9.99 -19.85
C LYS A 368 0.46 10.10 -19.90
N ARG A 369 1.12 9.01 -19.58
CA ARG A 369 2.58 8.88 -19.67
C ARG A 369 2.93 8.00 -20.85
N ASP A 370 4.02 8.32 -21.51
CA ASP A 370 4.65 7.43 -22.48
C ASP A 370 5.32 6.30 -21.68
N LEU A 371 4.72 5.10 -21.72
CA LEU A 371 5.13 3.91 -20.96
C LEU A 371 6.00 2.98 -21.82
#